data_225b360ea2380012639938cca352ed8a
#
_entry.id   225b360ea2380012639938cca352ed8a
#
_cell.length_a   1.000
_cell.length_b   1.000
_cell.length_c   1.000
_cell.angle_alpha   90.00
_cell.angle_beta   90.00
_cell.angle_gamma   90.00
#
_symmetry.space_group_name_H-M   'P 1'
#
loop_
_entity.id
_entity.type
_entity.pdbx_description
1 polymer ?
#
loop_
_entity_poly.entity_id
_entity_poly.type
_entity_poly.pdbx_seq_one_letter_code
_entity_poly.pdbx_strand_id
1 'polypeptide(L)'
;MPMTRQEAQAEEKRPVFDKAETKQLGQYVQELGGGPQIPAGELTESLEANPEVLASGGELFRINCTSCHGFGGGGGALSSGKYAPSLHDAAPEEIYAAMLTGPQNMPVFGDNEITPDQKREIITYVKMQLQEDRDPGGLFNLGRYGPVTEGLAIFVVGITLLVFTSLWIAGKS
;
A
#
# COMPACT_ATOMS: atom_id res chain seq x y z
N MET A 1 10.96 9.91 8.01
CA MET A 1 10.80 11.18 7.28
C MET A 1 10.10 12.19 8.16
N PRO A 2 10.57 13.45 8.29
CA PRO A 2 9.89 14.44 9.08
C PRO A 2 8.64 14.95 8.35
N MET A 3 7.51 14.41 8.69
CA MET A 3 6.22 14.90 8.20
C MET A 3 5.82 16.13 9.03
N THR A 4 5.45 17.23 8.39
CA THR A 4 5.12 18.50 9.06
C THR A 4 3.80 18.49 9.81
N ARG A 5 2.85 17.74 9.35
CA ARG A 5 1.57 17.35 9.96
C ARG A 5 1.16 16.04 9.34
N GLN A 6 0.48 15.22 10.08
CA GLN A 6 -0.23 14.06 9.55
C GLN A 6 -1.54 14.52 8.92
N GLU A 7 -1.43 15.28 7.87
CA GLU A 7 -2.57 15.58 7.01
C GLU A 7 -2.70 14.44 6.01
N ALA A 8 -3.93 14.02 5.77
CA ALA A 8 -4.20 13.08 4.71
C ALA A 8 -3.56 13.61 3.42
N GLN A 9 -2.64 12.86 2.83
CA GLN A 9 -1.94 13.20 1.59
C GLN A 9 -0.98 14.42 1.68
N ALA A 10 -0.37 14.66 2.85
CA ALA A 10 0.71 15.63 2.92
C ALA A 10 1.85 15.24 1.97
N GLU A 11 2.30 16.18 1.14
CA GLU A 11 3.44 15.94 0.26
C GLU A 11 4.68 15.53 1.06
N GLU A 12 5.40 14.53 0.57
CA GLU A 12 6.68 14.14 1.14
C GLU A 12 7.68 15.29 1.02
N LYS A 13 8.31 15.62 2.12
CA LYS A 13 9.41 16.59 2.08
C LYS A 13 10.59 15.99 1.32
N ARG A 14 11.23 16.82 0.51
CA ARG A 14 12.49 16.43 -0.14
C ARG A 14 13.48 15.96 0.92
N PRO A 15 14.10 14.79 0.71
CA PRO A 15 15.12 14.31 1.63
C PRO A 15 16.29 15.30 1.68
N VAL A 16 16.77 15.60 2.87
CA VAL A 16 17.94 16.47 3.09
C VAL A 16 19.24 15.71 2.83
N PHE A 17 19.21 14.41 3.04
CA PHE A 17 20.35 13.50 2.87
C PHE A 17 20.11 12.59 1.66
N ASP A 18 21.17 12.24 0.98
CA ASP A 18 21.12 11.23 -0.08
C ASP A 18 20.93 9.81 0.51
N LYS A 19 20.74 8.82 -0.38
CA LYS A 19 20.53 7.43 0.05
C LYS A 19 21.71 6.84 0.82
N ALA A 20 22.94 7.22 0.45
CA ALA A 20 24.14 6.73 1.10
C ALA A 20 24.31 7.34 2.49
N GLU A 21 24.11 8.64 2.61
CA GLU A 21 24.12 9.36 3.89
C GLU A 21 23.03 8.86 4.84
N THR A 22 21.82 8.64 4.31
CA THR A 22 20.71 8.08 5.10
C THR A 22 21.04 6.68 5.61
N LYS A 23 21.69 5.85 4.80
CA LYS A 23 22.13 4.52 5.21
C LYS A 23 23.22 4.59 6.30
N GLN A 24 24.19 5.49 6.15
CA GLN A 24 25.24 5.70 7.15
C GLN A 24 24.66 6.17 8.48
N LEU A 25 23.71 7.12 8.45
CA LEU A 25 23.00 7.59 9.65
C LEU A 25 22.23 6.45 10.31
N GLY A 26 21.54 5.62 9.55
CA GLY A 26 20.85 4.44 10.05
C GLY A 26 21.79 3.45 10.73
N GLN A 27 22.93 3.16 10.11
CA GLN A 27 23.97 2.29 10.69
C GLN A 27 24.53 2.88 11.99
N TYR A 28 24.84 4.16 12.00
CA TYR A 28 25.33 4.84 13.21
C TYR A 28 24.33 4.76 14.36
N VAL A 29 23.06 5.03 14.11
CA VAL A 29 22.00 4.92 15.13
C VAL A 29 21.87 3.49 15.64
N GLN A 30 21.98 2.50 14.74
CA GLN A 30 21.92 1.09 15.10
C GLN A 30 23.10 0.67 15.99
N GLU A 31 24.32 1.14 15.71
CA GLU A 31 25.50 0.88 16.53
C GLU A 31 25.36 1.48 17.94
N LEU A 32 24.67 2.62 18.07
CA LEU A 32 24.45 3.26 19.38
C LEU A 32 23.33 2.61 20.19
N GLY A 33 22.24 2.23 19.55
CA GLY A 33 21.00 1.84 20.24
C GLY A 33 20.64 0.36 20.13
N GLY A 34 21.31 -0.39 19.31
CA GLY A 34 20.88 -1.74 18.92
C GLY A 34 19.62 -1.72 18.06
N GLY A 35 18.89 -2.83 18.03
CA GLY A 35 17.68 -2.97 17.26
C GLY A 35 17.84 -3.91 16.05
N PRO A 36 16.80 -4.10 15.24
CA PRO A 36 16.86 -4.97 14.09
C PRO A 36 17.88 -4.46 13.07
N GLN A 37 18.58 -5.38 12.44
CA GLN A 37 19.53 -5.05 11.37
C GLN A 37 18.79 -4.35 10.22
N ILE A 38 19.46 -3.38 9.58
CA ILE A 38 18.94 -2.77 8.36
C ILE A 38 18.79 -3.87 7.31
N PRO A 39 17.58 -4.12 6.81
CA PRO A 39 17.38 -5.18 5.83
C PRO A 39 18.18 -4.91 4.57
N ALA A 40 18.88 -5.91 4.07
CA ALA A 40 19.69 -5.79 2.87
C ALA A 40 19.79 -7.15 2.14
N GLY A 41 20.16 -7.10 0.87
CA GLY A 41 20.37 -8.29 0.05
C GLY A 41 19.10 -9.10 -0.16
N GLU A 42 19.20 -10.41 -0.07
CA GLU A 42 18.11 -11.34 -0.37
C GLU A 42 16.81 -11.06 0.40
N LEU A 43 16.88 -10.49 1.61
CA LEU A 43 15.68 -10.20 2.41
C LEU A 43 14.81 -9.11 1.80
N THR A 44 15.38 -8.22 1.02
CA THR A 44 14.68 -7.10 0.41
C THR A 44 14.42 -7.29 -1.08
N GLU A 45 14.98 -8.34 -1.67
CA GLU A 45 14.73 -8.68 -3.06
C GLU A 45 13.35 -9.32 -3.22
N SER A 46 12.61 -8.86 -4.23
CA SER A 46 11.38 -9.52 -4.65
C SER A 46 11.70 -10.94 -5.15
N LEU A 47 10.83 -11.87 -4.81
CA LEU A 47 10.90 -13.22 -5.35
C LEU A 47 10.56 -13.22 -6.84
N GLU A 48 10.92 -14.27 -7.55
CA GLU A 48 10.42 -14.47 -8.91
C GLU A 48 8.88 -14.48 -8.91
N ALA A 49 8.29 -13.61 -9.70
CA ALA A 49 6.85 -13.42 -9.75
C ALA A 49 6.19 -14.58 -10.51
N ASN A 50 5.86 -15.63 -9.82
CA ASN A 50 5.02 -16.71 -10.31
C ASN A 50 3.60 -16.63 -9.71
N PRO A 51 2.61 -17.34 -10.28
CA PRO A 51 1.23 -17.27 -9.79
C PRO A 51 1.05 -17.63 -8.32
N GLU A 52 1.85 -18.55 -7.79
CA GLU A 52 1.76 -19.01 -6.40
C GLU A 52 2.26 -17.91 -5.45
N VAL A 53 3.44 -17.34 -5.72
CA VAL A 53 4.01 -16.24 -4.95
C VAL A 53 3.08 -15.02 -4.95
N LEU A 54 2.51 -14.67 -6.11
CA LEU A 54 1.58 -13.54 -6.23
C LEU A 54 0.26 -13.80 -5.51
N ALA A 55 -0.25 -15.04 -5.54
CA ALA A 55 -1.47 -15.41 -4.82
C ALA A 55 -1.26 -15.35 -3.31
N SER A 56 -0.18 -15.96 -2.81
CA SER A 56 0.19 -15.97 -1.39
C SER A 56 0.49 -14.57 -0.87
N GLY A 57 1.35 -13.82 -1.56
CA GLY A 57 1.66 -12.43 -1.19
C GLY A 57 0.43 -11.53 -1.20
N GLY A 58 -0.47 -11.71 -2.17
CA GLY A 58 -1.75 -11.01 -2.26
C GLY A 58 -2.71 -11.37 -1.13
N GLU A 59 -2.76 -12.63 -0.71
CA GLU A 59 -3.58 -13.07 0.44
C GLU A 59 -3.04 -12.45 1.73
N LEU A 60 -1.74 -12.58 1.97
CA LEU A 60 -1.08 -11.99 3.13
C LEU A 60 -1.27 -10.46 3.20
N PHE A 61 -1.15 -9.78 2.06
CA PHE A 61 -1.39 -8.35 1.96
C PHE A 61 -2.84 -7.99 2.30
N ARG A 62 -3.81 -8.72 1.78
CA ARG A 62 -5.23 -8.49 2.05
C ARG A 62 -5.58 -8.67 3.53
N ILE A 63 -5.00 -9.65 4.17
CA ILE A 63 -5.29 -9.95 5.58
C ILE A 63 -4.63 -8.93 6.51
N ASN A 64 -3.37 -8.54 6.25
CA ASN A 64 -2.57 -7.79 7.21
C ASN A 64 -2.41 -6.29 6.88
N CYS A 65 -2.52 -5.89 5.62
CA CYS A 65 -2.09 -4.56 5.18
C CYS A 65 -3.25 -3.67 4.68
N THR A 66 -4.28 -4.26 4.06
CA THR A 66 -5.33 -3.48 3.37
C THR A 66 -6.18 -2.63 4.29
N SER A 67 -6.34 -3.02 5.56
CA SER A 67 -7.09 -2.22 6.54
C SER A 67 -6.54 -0.82 6.72
N CYS A 68 -5.23 -0.63 6.53
CA CYS A 68 -4.54 0.64 6.64
C CYS A 68 -4.12 1.20 5.27
N HIS A 69 -3.55 0.36 4.40
CA HIS A 69 -2.99 0.79 3.12
C HIS A 69 -3.97 0.73 1.94
N GLY A 70 -5.18 0.22 2.16
CA GLY A 70 -6.17 0.04 1.08
C GLY A 70 -5.85 -1.13 0.15
N PHE A 71 -6.83 -1.59 -0.62
CA PHE A 71 -6.67 -2.72 -1.54
C PHE A 71 -5.70 -2.44 -2.69
N GLY A 72 -5.67 -1.20 -3.16
CA GLY A 72 -4.76 -0.75 -4.21
C GLY A 72 -3.41 -0.24 -3.70
N GLY A 73 -3.14 -0.29 -2.39
CA GLY A 73 -1.89 0.21 -1.82
C GLY A 73 -1.76 1.74 -1.81
N GLY A 74 -2.83 2.47 -2.10
CA GLY A 74 -2.82 3.93 -2.18
C GLY A 74 -2.78 4.66 -0.83
N GLY A 75 -2.71 3.91 0.27
CA GLY A 75 -2.79 4.46 1.61
C GLY A 75 -4.23 4.70 2.08
N GLY A 76 -4.39 5.17 3.30
CA GLY A 76 -5.71 5.40 3.87
C GLY A 76 -5.71 6.19 5.17
N ALA A 77 -6.85 6.83 5.45
CA ALA A 77 -7.05 7.55 6.71
C ALA A 77 -7.14 6.56 7.87
N LEU A 78 -6.43 6.85 8.95
CA LEU A 78 -6.43 6.10 10.20
C LEU A 78 -7.14 6.91 11.29
N SER A 79 -7.37 6.26 12.44
CA SER A 79 -7.90 6.93 13.62
C SER A 79 -7.01 8.09 14.09
N SER A 80 -7.64 9.06 14.75
CA SER A 80 -6.95 10.22 15.34
C SER A 80 -6.22 11.12 14.33
N GLY A 81 -6.75 11.21 13.10
CA GLY A 81 -6.18 12.09 12.07
C GLY A 81 -4.86 11.62 11.48
N LYS A 82 -4.50 10.36 11.70
CA LYS A 82 -3.32 9.73 11.10
C LYS A 82 -3.63 9.18 9.70
N TYR A 83 -2.60 8.90 8.95
CA TYR A 83 -2.73 8.40 7.59
C TYR A 83 -1.68 7.33 7.30
N ALA A 84 -2.09 6.20 6.73
CA ALA A 84 -1.16 5.20 6.22
C ALA A 84 -0.64 5.66 4.85
N PRO A 85 0.69 5.66 4.62
CA PRO A 85 1.25 6.14 3.36
C PRO A 85 0.89 5.22 2.18
N SER A 86 0.95 5.79 0.98
CA SER A 86 0.91 5.02 -0.26
C SER A 86 2.12 4.10 -0.36
N LEU A 87 1.91 2.91 -0.91
CA LEU A 87 2.97 1.93 -1.19
C LEU A 87 3.46 2.00 -2.64
N HIS A 88 2.88 2.88 -3.47
CA HIS A 88 3.18 2.92 -4.90
C HIS A 88 4.64 3.28 -5.20
N ASP A 89 5.25 4.10 -4.35
CA ASP A 89 6.64 4.55 -4.51
C ASP A 89 7.59 3.96 -3.45
N ALA A 90 7.08 3.08 -2.58
CA ALA A 90 7.87 2.50 -1.51
C ALA A 90 8.91 1.50 -2.04
N ALA A 91 10.16 1.65 -1.61
CA ALA A 91 11.21 0.69 -1.96
C ALA A 91 11.04 -0.64 -1.19
N PRO A 92 11.49 -1.77 -1.74
CA PRO A 92 11.44 -3.07 -1.05
C PRO A 92 12.05 -3.03 0.34
N GLU A 93 13.17 -2.37 0.50
CA GLU A 93 13.88 -2.20 1.78
C GLU A 93 13.03 -1.43 2.79
N GLU A 94 12.31 -0.41 2.34
CA GLU A 94 11.43 0.40 3.18
C GLU A 94 10.22 -0.42 3.65
N ILE A 95 9.63 -1.21 2.75
CA ILE A 95 8.50 -2.10 3.08
C ILE A 95 8.93 -3.15 4.10
N TYR A 96 10.08 -3.80 3.87
CA TYR A 96 10.59 -4.82 4.80
C TYR A 96 10.92 -4.21 6.16
N ALA A 97 11.65 -3.09 6.19
CA ALA A 97 12.00 -2.39 7.41
C ALA A 97 10.75 -1.92 8.19
N ALA A 98 9.73 -1.43 7.49
CA ALA A 98 8.48 -1.02 8.13
C ALA A 98 7.76 -2.20 8.78
N MET A 99 7.74 -3.37 8.16
CA MET A 99 7.17 -4.58 8.78
C MET A 99 7.92 -4.99 10.05
N LEU A 100 9.26 -4.86 10.08
CA LEU A 100 10.06 -5.19 11.25
C LEU A 100 9.93 -4.20 12.39
N THR A 101 9.77 -2.92 12.11
CA THR A 101 9.86 -1.85 13.11
C THR A 101 8.51 -1.28 13.53
N GLY A 102 7.47 -1.47 12.71
CA GLY A 102 6.13 -0.97 13.00
C GLY A 102 6.08 0.55 13.22
N PRO A 103 6.44 1.38 12.22
CA PRO A 103 6.50 2.82 12.41
C PRO A 103 5.14 3.41 12.76
N GLN A 104 5.09 4.30 13.72
CA GLN A 104 3.89 5.00 14.19
C GLN A 104 2.77 4.06 14.66
N ASN A 105 1.72 3.89 13.87
CA ASN A 105 0.56 3.03 14.19
C ASN A 105 0.61 1.69 13.45
N MET A 106 1.61 1.45 12.63
CA MET A 106 1.78 0.17 11.96
C MET A 106 2.17 -0.89 13.00
N PRO A 107 1.54 -2.07 13.01
CA PRO A 107 1.98 -3.18 13.85
C PRO A 107 3.40 -3.63 13.50
N VAL A 108 4.10 -4.17 14.47
CA VAL A 108 5.35 -4.92 14.23
C VAL A 108 4.97 -6.32 13.77
N PHE A 109 5.44 -6.73 12.61
CA PHE A 109 5.28 -8.08 12.10
C PHE A 109 6.58 -8.86 12.31
N GLY A 110 6.70 -9.51 13.47
CA GLY A 110 7.83 -10.37 13.78
C GLY A 110 7.90 -11.61 12.88
N ASP A 111 9.04 -12.28 12.85
CA ASP A 111 9.23 -13.47 12.02
C ASP A 111 8.38 -14.67 12.48
N ASN A 112 7.84 -14.60 13.69
CA ASN A 112 6.88 -15.58 14.22
C ASN A 112 5.44 -15.37 13.68
N GLU A 113 5.11 -14.16 13.19
CA GLU A 113 3.80 -13.82 12.65
C GLU A 113 3.80 -13.88 11.13
N ILE A 114 4.78 -13.24 10.51
CA ILE A 114 5.03 -13.24 9.06
C ILE A 114 6.49 -13.59 8.85
N THR A 115 6.75 -14.75 8.32
CA THR A 115 8.14 -15.22 8.09
C THR A 115 8.89 -14.31 7.10
N PRO A 116 10.23 -14.34 7.07
CA PRO A 116 11.00 -13.59 6.09
C PRO A 116 10.57 -13.85 4.64
N ASP A 117 10.30 -15.10 4.29
CA ASP A 117 9.84 -15.45 2.94
C ASP A 117 8.45 -14.87 2.64
N GLN A 118 7.53 -14.95 3.59
CA GLN A 118 6.20 -14.32 3.46
C GLN A 118 6.28 -12.80 3.33
N LYS A 119 7.21 -12.14 4.01
CA LYS A 119 7.47 -10.71 3.81
C LYS A 119 7.95 -10.42 2.38
N ARG A 120 8.80 -11.28 1.83
CA ARG A 120 9.26 -11.19 0.44
C ARG A 120 8.13 -11.44 -0.56
N GLU A 121 7.22 -12.36 -0.28
CA GLU A 121 6.00 -12.57 -1.09
C GLU A 121 5.11 -11.33 -1.10
N ILE A 122 4.89 -10.69 0.05
CA ILE A 122 4.17 -9.41 0.16
C ILE A 122 4.86 -8.33 -0.68
N ILE A 123 6.18 -8.19 -0.55
CA ILE A 123 6.97 -7.22 -1.34
C ILE A 123 6.82 -7.50 -2.83
N THR A 124 6.91 -8.76 -3.24
CA THR A 124 6.73 -9.16 -4.64
C THR A 124 5.35 -8.79 -5.16
N TYR A 125 4.30 -9.05 -4.37
CA TYR A 125 2.94 -8.66 -4.71
C TYR A 125 2.80 -7.13 -4.84
N VAL A 126 3.31 -6.36 -3.88
CA VAL A 126 3.27 -4.89 -3.92
C VAL A 126 3.99 -4.37 -5.17
N LYS A 127 5.19 -4.85 -5.45
CA LYS A 127 5.98 -4.43 -6.61
C LYS A 127 5.27 -4.76 -7.92
N MET A 128 4.81 -5.99 -8.08
CA MET A 128 4.33 -6.51 -9.34
C MET A 128 2.86 -6.19 -9.62
N GLN A 129 2.03 -6.04 -8.59
CA GLN A 129 0.59 -5.85 -8.76
C GLN A 129 0.12 -4.44 -8.39
N LEU A 130 0.80 -3.75 -7.48
CA LEU A 130 0.37 -2.44 -7.02
C LEU A 130 1.21 -1.30 -7.60
N GLN A 131 2.51 -1.49 -7.80
CA GLN A 131 3.42 -0.46 -8.33
C GLN A 131 3.58 -0.54 -9.85
N GLU A 132 3.72 -1.74 -10.42
CA GLU A 132 3.71 -1.88 -11.88
C GLU A 132 2.29 -1.63 -12.38
N ASP A 133 2.17 -0.86 -13.46
CA ASP A 133 0.89 -0.53 -14.09
C ASP A 133 0.34 -1.74 -14.88
N ARG A 134 0.14 -2.84 -14.18
CA ARG A 134 -0.48 -4.07 -14.69
C ARG A 134 -2.00 -4.02 -14.53
N ASP A 135 -2.58 -2.86 -14.79
CA ASP A 135 -4.01 -2.70 -14.66
C ASP A 135 -4.74 -3.20 -15.91
N PRO A 136 -5.48 -4.31 -15.83
CA PRO A 136 -6.30 -4.78 -16.94
C PRO A 136 -7.52 -3.89 -17.21
N GLY A 137 -7.84 -2.95 -16.30
CA GLY A 137 -9.00 -2.07 -16.38
C GLY A 137 -8.83 -0.88 -17.32
N GLY A 138 -7.61 -0.45 -17.61
CA GLY A 138 -7.30 0.70 -18.46
C GLY A 138 -8.13 1.93 -18.09
N LEU A 139 -8.99 2.40 -19.01
CA LEU A 139 -9.86 3.57 -18.79
C LEU A 139 -10.85 3.38 -17.63
N PHE A 140 -11.20 2.17 -17.26
CA PHE A 140 -12.14 1.83 -16.19
C PHE A 140 -11.50 1.51 -14.85
N ASN A 141 -10.22 1.77 -14.71
CA ASN A 141 -9.47 1.47 -13.48
C ASN A 141 -9.93 2.29 -12.25
N LEU A 142 -10.63 3.41 -12.47
CA LEU A 142 -11.23 4.25 -11.43
C LEU A 142 -10.26 4.62 -10.29
N GLY A 143 -8.95 4.69 -10.58
CA GLY A 143 -7.88 5.03 -9.64
C GLY A 143 -7.51 3.92 -8.67
N ARG A 144 -8.05 2.71 -8.82
CA ARG A 144 -7.75 1.52 -7.97
C ARG A 144 -8.00 1.74 -6.47
N TYR A 145 -8.92 2.63 -6.14
CA TYR A 145 -9.31 2.86 -4.74
C TYR A 145 -10.23 1.77 -4.17
N GLY A 146 -10.50 0.72 -4.98
CA GLY A 146 -11.30 -0.42 -4.58
C GLY A 146 -12.80 -0.16 -4.64
N PRO A 147 -13.59 -0.83 -3.77
CA PRO A 147 -15.06 -0.89 -3.90
C PRO A 147 -15.78 0.47 -3.87
N VAL A 148 -15.15 1.51 -3.34
CA VAL A 148 -15.81 2.83 -3.16
C VAL A 148 -16.05 3.51 -4.51
N THR A 149 -15.03 3.58 -5.36
CA THR A 149 -15.15 4.22 -6.68
C THR A 149 -15.97 3.38 -7.64
N GLU A 150 -15.82 2.06 -7.59
CA GLU A 150 -16.62 1.12 -8.36
C GLU A 150 -18.10 1.19 -7.94
N GLY A 151 -18.38 1.15 -6.65
CA GLY A 151 -19.73 1.27 -6.10
C GLY A 151 -20.38 2.61 -6.45
N LEU A 152 -19.64 3.70 -6.40
CA LEU A 152 -20.12 5.01 -6.81
C LEU A 152 -20.50 5.04 -8.30
N ALA A 153 -19.65 4.48 -9.16
CA ALA A 153 -19.92 4.41 -10.60
C ALA A 153 -21.20 3.58 -10.88
N ILE A 154 -21.32 2.40 -10.29
CA ILE A 154 -22.49 1.53 -10.43
C ILE A 154 -23.76 2.24 -9.90
N PHE A 155 -23.67 2.91 -8.75
CA PHE A 155 -24.79 3.63 -8.17
C PHE A 155 -25.27 4.77 -9.08
N VAL A 156 -24.35 5.61 -9.56
CA VAL A 156 -24.70 6.74 -10.45
C VAL A 156 -25.32 6.24 -11.76
N VAL A 157 -24.73 5.24 -12.40
CA VAL A 157 -25.29 4.66 -13.64
C VAL A 157 -26.63 4.02 -13.37
N GLY A 158 -26.76 3.22 -12.31
CA GLY A 158 -28.01 2.56 -11.95
C GLY A 158 -29.16 3.53 -11.65
N ILE A 159 -28.92 4.58 -10.86
CA ILE A 159 -29.92 5.60 -10.55
C ILE A 159 -30.31 6.36 -11.83
N THR A 160 -29.35 6.71 -12.67
CA THR A 160 -29.62 7.42 -13.93
C THR A 160 -30.53 6.57 -14.82
N LEU A 161 -30.23 5.28 -15.00
CA LEU A 161 -31.08 4.37 -15.79
C LEU A 161 -32.48 4.24 -15.20
N LEU A 162 -32.61 4.12 -13.90
CA LEU A 162 -33.92 4.04 -13.23
C LEU A 162 -34.75 5.33 -13.43
N VAL A 163 -34.13 6.49 -13.31
CA VAL A 163 -34.81 7.78 -13.55
C VAL A 163 -35.29 7.88 -15.00
N PHE A 164 -34.45 7.58 -15.98
CA PHE A 164 -34.84 7.62 -17.38
C PHE A 164 -35.94 6.61 -17.70
N THR A 165 -35.85 5.40 -17.15
CA THR A 165 -36.89 4.38 -17.32
C THR A 165 -38.23 4.84 -16.73
N SER A 166 -38.20 5.43 -15.54
CA SER A 166 -39.39 5.96 -14.88
C SER A 166 -40.05 7.10 -15.68
N LEU A 167 -39.23 8.04 -16.19
CA LEU A 167 -39.70 9.12 -17.05
C LEU A 167 -40.30 8.60 -18.38
N TRP A 168 -39.69 7.60 -18.97
CA TRP A 168 -40.19 6.96 -20.20
C TRP A 168 -41.53 6.26 -19.98
N ILE A 169 -41.70 5.57 -18.84
CA ILE A 169 -42.98 4.92 -18.49
C ILE A 169 -44.04 6.00 -18.23
N ALA A 170 -43.72 7.02 -17.45
CA ALA A 170 -44.65 8.13 -17.13
C ALA A 170 -45.06 8.92 -18.36
N GLY A 171 -44.18 9.07 -19.35
CA GLY A 171 -44.51 9.74 -20.62
C GLY A 171 -45.39 8.96 -21.58
N LYS A 172 -45.69 7.70 -21.27
CA LYS A 172 -46.60 6.84 -22.06
C LYS A 172 -48.03 6.76 -21.52
N SER A 173 -48.26 7.33 -20.35
CA SER A 173 -49.58 7.47 -19.75
C SER A 173 -50.17 8.84 -20.13
#